data_abf23224e8226ba6cee66a2863e5137e
#
_entry.id   abf23224e8226ba6cee66a2863e5137e
#
_cell.length_a   1.000
_cell.length_b   1.000
_cell.length_c   1.000
_cell.angle_alpha   90.00
_cell.angle_beta   90.00
_cell.angle_gamma   90.00
#
_symmetry.space_group_name_H-M   'P 1'
#
loop_
_entity.id
_entity.type
_entity.pdbx_description
1 polymer ?
#
loop_
_entity_poly.entity_id
_entity_poly.type
_entity_poly.pdbx_seq_one_letter_code
_entity_poly.pdbx_strand_id
1 'polypeptide(L)'
;MDWTKVLARRAGRMKASEIRELLKLLDQPDIISFAGGIPDPTLFPSTAYSDAFAATMADNNGHAALQYSVSEGYRPLREWLVGEMEKIGVPCAVDNIMITSGSQQALDYLGKLMLTENDTAAVMRPTYLGALGAFNAYEPRYIPLDPMSNIDPETLKAEAKAAGGEVKFAYLSADFANPTGETIPREGRERVLDQAEALDCAIIEDGAYQNLRFDGEAIPPILALDIERKGGIENTRTIYCGSFSKTLAPGLRVGWVVAAKPVIDRLVLMKQAADLHSPTLNQIVTNHVARAIFHEHVAKIKAVYASRRDRMIAALEREMPASVSFTRPEGGMFIWLTFDPKLNGAELLAKAVRDEKVAFVPGGAFHADGSGQNTLRLSYSCASDEQIDEGIARIGRILR
;
A
#
# COMPACT_ATOMS: atom_id res chain seq x y z
N MET A 1 -38.79 2.30 -6.30
CA MET A 1 -37.84 2.93 -7.26
C MET A 1 -36.74 1.93 -7.54
N ASP A 2 -36.41 1.72 -8.80
CA ASP A 2 -35.30 0.83 -9.19
C ASP A 2 -34.02 1.68 -9.24
N TRP A 3 -33.20 1.55 -8.21
CA TRP A 3 -31.96 2.33 -8.06
C TRP A 3 -30.93 2.02 -9.13
N THR A 4 -30.96 0.83 -9.77
CA THR A 4 -29.99 0.47 -10.82
C THR A 4 -30.07 1.40 -12.03
N LYS A 5 -31.23 2.00 -12.28
CA LYS A 5 -31.46 2.94 -13.40
C LYS A 5 -30.87 4.34 -13.20
N VAL A 6 -30.52 4.70 -11.95
CA VAL A 6 -30.00 6.05 -11.62
C VAL A 6 -28.54 6.01 -11.15
N LEU A 7 -27.99 4.83 -10.93
CA LEU A 7 -26.58 4.67 -10.59
C LEU A 7 -25.71 4.89 -11.83
N ALA A 8 -24.57 5.55 -11.65
CA ALA A 8 -23.57 5.67 -12.70
C ALA A 8 -23.02 4.28 -13.09
N ARG A 9 -22.62 4.10 -14.37
CA ARG A 9 -22.09 2.83 -14.88
C ARG A 9 -20.93 2.28 -14.03
N ARG A 10 -20.06 3.17 -13.54
CA ARG A 10 -18.93 2.82 -12.66
C ARG A 10 -19.37 2.10 -11.36
N ALA A 11 -20.58 2.31 -10.87
CA ALA A 11 -21.08 1.63 -9.68
C ALA A 11 -21.14 0.10 -9.86
N GLY A 12 -21.34 -0.38 -11.09
CA GLY A 12 -21.31 -1.80 -11.43
C GLY A 12 -19.91 -2.42 -11.41
N ARG A 13 -18.85 -1.60 -11.49
CA ARG A 13 -17.45 -2.05 -11.40
C ARG A 13 -16.91 -2.07 -9.96
N MET A 14 -17.58 -1.36 -9.05
CA MET A 14 -17.22 -1.33 -7.64
C MET A 14 -17.70 -2.61 -6.97
N LYS A 15 -16.76 -3.46 -6.56
CA LYS A 15 -17.04 -4.71 -5.84
C LYS A 15 -16.60 -4.58 -4.39
N ALA A 16 -17.29 -5.30 -3.49
CA ALA A 16 -16.83 -5.44 -2.13
C ALA A 16 -15.41 -6.04 -2.12
N SER A 17 -14.56 -5.55 -1.21
CA SER A 17 -13.23 -6.14 -1.04
C SER A 17 -13.36 -7.59 -0.59
N GLU A 18 -12.86 -8.55 -1.37
CA GLU A 18 -12.83 -9.97 -1.01
C GLU A 18 -12.19 -10.21 0.37
N ILE A 19 -11.16 -9.44 0.70
CA ILE A 19 -10.52 -9.48 2.03
C ILE A 19 -11.52 -9.07 3.13
N ARG A 20 -12.37 -8.06 2.91
CA ARG A 20 -13.35 -7.62 3.92
C ARG A 20 -14.44 -8.67 4.15
N GLU A 21 -14.89 -9.32 3.10
CA GLU A 21 -15.85 -10.42 3.26
C GLU A 21 -15.22 -11.61 3.99
N LEU A 22 -13.96 -11.92 3.70
CA LEU A 22 -13.18 -12.90 4.45
C LEU A 22 -13.01 -12.50 5.91
N LEU A 23 -12.65 -11.25 6.20
CA LEU A 23 -12.47 -10.76 7.58
C LEU A 23 -13.75 -10.91 8.42
N LYS A 24 -14.94 -10.78 7.84
CA LYS A 24 -16.19 -11.04 8.56
C LYS A 24 -16.36 -12.51 8.97
N LEU A 25 -15.80 -13.45 8.21
CA LEU A 25 -15.80 -14.87 8.56
C LEU A 25 -14.77 -15.21 9.63
N LEU A 26 -13.77 -14.33 9.84
CA LEU A 26 -12.62 -14.54 10.72
C LEU A 26 -12.81 -14.00 12.15
N ASP A 27 -13.97 -13.41 12.47
CA ASP A 27 -14.33 -13.01 13.85
C ASP A 27 -14.61 -14.22 14.77
N GLN A 28 -14.31 -15.44 14.29
CA GLN A 28 -14.41 -16.65 15.10
C GLN A 28 -13.11 -16.86 15.90
N PRO A 29 -13.19 -16.97 17.22
CA PRO A 29 -12.00 -16.98 18.10
C PRO A 29 -11.12 -18.23 17.96
N ASP A 30 -11.60 -19.29 17.31
CA ASP A 30 -10.90 -20.54 17.07
C ASP A 30 -10.10 -20.55 15.74
N ILE A 31 -10.20 -19.52 14.91
CA ILE A 31 -9.49 -19.42 13.64
C ILE A 31 -8.15 -18.67 13.79
N ILE A 32 -7.05 -19.34 13.44
CA ILE A 32 -5.74 -18.68 13.28
C ILE A 32 -5.74 -17.93 11.95
N SER A 33 -5.59 -16.59 11.99
CA SER A 33 -5.71 -15.76 10.80
C SER A 33 -4.37 -15.13 10.39
N PHE A 34 -3.91 -15.50 9.20
CA PHE A 34 -2.84 -14.81 8.45
C PHE A 34 -3.40 -13.92 7.31
N ALA A 35 -4.72 -13.72 7.27
CA ALA A 35 -5.37 -12.95 6.20
C ALA A 35 -5.26 -11.43 6.40
N GLY A 36 -5.17 -10.95 7.64
CA GLY A 36 -5.17 -9.53 7.95
C GLY A 36 -3.90 -8.81 7.47
N GLY A 37 -4.05 -7.79 6.64
CA GLY A 37 -2.97 -6.86 6.28
C GLY A 37 -2.90 -5.66 7.22
N ILE A 38 -3.20 -5.86 8.51
CA ILE A 38 -3.24 -4.81 9.53
C ILE A 38 -2.00 -4.89 10.45
N PRO A 39 -1.50 -3.77 10.96
CA PRO A 39 -0.45 -3.78 11.96
C PRO A 39 -0.96 -4.32 13.30
N ASP A 40 -0.05 -4.84 14.12
CA ASP A 40 -0.35 -5.38 15.46
C ASP A 40 -0.85 -4.27 16.40
N PRO A 41 -2.10 -4.34 16.90
CA PRO A 41 -2.64 -3.31 17.78
C PRO A 41 -1.92 -3.22 19.14
N THR A 42 -1.24 -4.29 19.59
CA THR A 42 -0.49 -4.28 20.85
C THR A 42 0.77 -3.42 20.77
N LEU A 43 1.22 -3.10 19.55
CA LEU A 43 2.36 -2.24 19.30
C LEU A 43 1.98 -0.77 19.13
N PHE A 44 0.71 -0.40 19.13
CA PHE A 44 0.32 1.00 18.95
C PHE A 44 0.81 1.86 20.13
N PRO A 45 1.36 3.07 19.88
CA PRO A 45 1.86 3.95 20.90
C PRO A 45 0.73 4.69 21.61
N SER A 46 -0.21 3.95 22.23
CA SER A 46 -1.46 4.48 22.78
C SER A 46 -1.26 5.55 23.85
N THR A 47 -0.24 5.37 24.72
CA THR A 47 0.11 6.37 25.76
C THR A 47 0.55 7.68 25.12
N ALA A 48 1.48 7.63 24.14
CA ALA A 48 1.94 8.84 23.45
C ALA A 48 0.79 9.56 22.72
N TYR A 49 -0.15 8.81 22.14
CA TYR A 49 -1.36 9.41 21.56
C TYR A 49 -2.28 10.01 22.62
N SER A 50 -2.50 9.35 23.75
CA SER A 50 -3.31 9.90 24.87
C SER A 50 -2.77 11.24 25.33
N ASP A 51 -1.45 11.32 25.55
CA ASP A 51 -0.77 12.54 25.97
C ASP A 51 -0.86 13.64 24.90
N ALA A 52 -0.66 13.27 23.62
CA ALA A 52 -0.78 14.20 22.51
C ALA A 52 -2.22 14.76 22.35
N PHE A 53 -3.24 13.93 22.53
CA PHE A 53 -4.64 14.36 22.54
C PHE A 53 -4.90 15.34 23.70
N ALA A 54 -4.47 15.00 24.91
CA ALA A 54 -4.63 15.85 26.09
C ALA A 54 -3.94 17.22 25.88
N ALA A 55 -2.69 17.21 25.40
CA ALA A 55 -1.94 18.44 25.12
C ALA A 55 -2.59 19.28 24.00
N THR A 56 -3.12 18.64 22.94
CA THR A 56 -3.77 19.34 21.84
C THR A 56 -5.08 19.99 22.25
N MET A 57 -5.81 19.37 23.17
CA MET A 57 -7.11 19.87 23.62
C MET A 57 -7.00 20.84 24.83
N ALA A 58 -5.81 20.97 25.43
CA ALA A 58 -5.59 21.91 26.52
C ALA A 58 -5.64 23.35 26.02
N ASP A 59 -6.23 24.24 26.83
CA ASP A 59 -6.30 25.67 26.59
C ASP A 59 -6.93 26.05 25.23
N ASN A 60 -6.48 27.17 24.65
CA ASN A 60 -6.98 27.66 23.35
C ASN A 60 -6.53 26.83 22.14
N ASN A 61 -5.59 25.90 22.31
CA ASN A 61 -5.14 25.03 21.23
C ASN A 61 -6.25 24.12 20.69
N GLY A 62 -7.18 23.69 21.56
CA GLY A 62 -8.34 22.88 21.15
C GLY A 62 -9.22 23.57 20.12
N HIS A 63 -9.34 24.90 20.16
CA HIS A 63 -10.15 25.64 19.19
C HIS A 63 -9.59 25.51 17.77
N ALA A 64 -8.26 25.61 17.58
CA ALA A 64 -7.61 25.46 16.29
C ALA A 64 -7.70 24.00 15.77
N ALA A 65 -7.61 23.01 16.67
CA ALA A 65 -7.69 21.60 16.30
C ALA A 65 -9.10 21.17 15.83
N LEU A 66 -10.14 21.87 16.29
CA LEU A 66 -11.54 21.59 15.97
C LEU A 66 -12.09 22.47 14.83
N GLN A 67 -11.34 23.47 14.36
CA GLN A 67 -11.76 24.36 13.28
C GLN A 67 -11.41 23.80 11.91
N TYR A 68 -12.06 24.29 10.87
CA TYR A 68 -11.64 24.09 9.48
C TYR A 68 -10.20 24.52 9.26
N SER A 69 -9.52 23.83 8.35
CA SER A 69 -8.10 24.05 8.04
C SER A 69 -7.85 24.08 6.54
N VAL A 70 -6.60 24.28 6.15
CA VAL A 70 -6.18 24.29 4.75
C VAL A 70 -6.16 22.87 4.16
N SER A 71 -6.46 22.78 2.87
CA SER A 71 -6.60 21.48 2.19
C SER A 71 -5.27 20.76 2.03
N GLU A 72 -4.16 21.50 1.94
CA GLU A 72 -2.80 20.95 1.87
C GLU A 72 -2.43 20.17 3.14
N GLY A 73 -3.05 20.51 4.27
CA GLY A 73 -2.84 19.88 5.57
C GLY A 73 -1.97 20.70 6.52
N TYR A 74 -1.91 20.24 7.76
CA TYR A 74 -1.25 20.90 8.88
C TYR A 74 0.24 21.14 8.62
N ARG A 75 0.61 22.41 8.52
CA ARG A 75 1.94 22.84 8.09
C ARG A 75 3.09 22.23 8.92
N PRO A 76 3.04 22.20 10.28
CA PRO A 76 4.13 21.61 11.05
C PRO A 76 4.37 20.12 10.78
N LEU A 77 3.32 19.36 10.42
CA LEU A 77 3.47 17.96 10.00
C LEU A 77 4.12 17.88 8.62
N ARG A 78 3.74 18.74 7.67
CA ARG A 78 4.39 18.80 6.35
C ARG A 78 5.86 19.18 6.45
N GLU A 79 6.21 20.12 7.32
CA GLU A 79 7.61 20.53 7.59
C GLU A 79 8.42 19.38 8.21
N TRP A 80 7.83 18.59 9.11
CA TRP A 80 8.48 17.39 9.63
C TRP A 80 8.69 16.34 8.53
N LEU A 81 7.69 16.14 7.66
CA LEU A 81 7.78 15.21 6.53
C LEU A 81 8.86 15.63 5.53
N VAL A 82 9.09 16.92 5.28
CA VAL A 82 10.23 17.39 4.45
C VAL A 82 11.54 16.81 4.96
N GLY A 83 11.79 16.87 6.28
CA GLY A 83 13.00 16.31 6.87
C GLY A 83 13.08 14.79 6.78
N GLU A 84 11.95 14.09 6.85
CA GLU A 84 11.92 12.62 6.68
C GLU A 84 12.13 12.21 5.20
N MET A 85 11.58 12.96 4.26
CA MET A 85 11.78 12.72 2.84
C MET A 85 13.25 13.00 2.42
N GLU A 86 13.90 14.02 2.97
CA GLU A 86 15.31 14.30 2.72
C GLU A 86 16.21 13.13 3.17
N LYS A 87 15.92 12.49 4.32
CA LYS A 87 16.67 11.32 4.82
C LYS A 87 16.66 10.13 3.87
N ILE A 88 15.65 10.01 3.04
CA ILE A 88 15.53 8.93 2.04
C ILE A 88 15.93 9.38 0.63
N GLY A 89 16.56 10.55 0.50
CA GLY A 89 17.08 11.07 -0.76
C GLY A 89 16.04 11.82 -1.61
N VAL A 90 14.95 12.29 -1.02
CA VAL A 90 13.90 13.07 -1.69
C VAL A 90 13.91 14.52 -1.18
N PRO A 91 14.81 15.39 -1.67
CA PRO A 91 14.77 16.80 -1.34
C PRO A 91 13.52 17.44 -1.93
N CYS A 92 12.71 18.05 -1.07
CA CYS A 92 11.46 18.70 -1.46
C CYS A 92 11.15 19.90 -0.56
N ALA A 93 10.28 20.79 -1.03
CA ALA A 93 9.74 21.88 -0.23
C ALA A 93 8.40 21.47 0.43
N VAL A 94 7.95 22.24 1.40
CA VAL A 94 6.62 22.02 2.04
C VAL A 94 5.50 22.03 1.00
N ASP A 95 5.60 22.82 -0.06
CA ASP A 95 4.58 22.93 -1.11
C ASP A 95 4.56 21.73 -2.08
N ASN A 96 5.53 20.83 -1.98
CA ASN A 96 5.52 19.55 -2.66
C ASN A 96 4.79 18.44 -1.86
N ILE A 97 4.27 18.75 -0.68
CA ILE A 97 3.63 17.78 0.22
C ILE A 97 2.17 18.16 0.48
N MET A 98 1.27 17.20 0.29
CA MET A 98 -0.14 17.29 0.71
C MET A 98 -0.49 16.15 1.67
N ILE A 99 -1.17 16.47 2.78
CA ILE A 99 -1.70 15.46 3.70
C ILE A 99 -3.01 14.89 3.16
N THR A 100 -3.16 13.58 3.25
CA THR A 100 -4.36 12.84 2.83
C THR A 100 -4.94 12.03 3.98
N SER A 101 -6.20 11.62 3.85
CA SER A 101 -6.86 10.72 4.80
C SER A 101 -6.41 9.26 4.58
N GLY A 102 -5.10 9.00 4.77
CA GLY A 102 -4.37 7.80 4.43
C GLY A 102 -4.00 7.76 2.95
N SER A 103 -3.04 6.88 2.58
CA SER A 103 -2.60 6.71 1.18
C SER A 103 -3.73 6.25 0.25
N GLN A 104 -4.75 5.55 0.75
CA GLN A 104 -5.92 5.15 -0.04
C GLN A 104 -6.65 6.34 -0.68
N GLN A 105 -6.76 7.49 0.03
CA GLN A 105 -7.34 8.70 -0.54
C GLN A 105 -6.43 9.30 -1.63
N ALA A 106 -5.11 9.23 -1.43
CA ALA A 106 -4.16 9.66 -2.46
C ALA A 106 -4.34 8.85 -3.76
N LEU A 107 -4.46 7.51 -3.64
CA LEU A 107 -4.68 6.63 -4.79
C LEU A 107 -6.00 6.93 -5.50
N ASP A 108 -7.09 7.16 -4.75
CA ASP A 108 -8.39 7.53 -5.32
C ASP A 108 -8.32 8.87 -6.07
N TYR A 109 -7.68 9.88 -5.47
CA TYR A 109 -7.52 11.18 -6.12
C TYR A 109 -6.64 11.12 -7.36
N LEU A 110 -5.56 10.33 -7.34
CA LEU A 110 -4.69 10.14 -8.50
C LEU A 110 -5.43 9.39 -9.62
N GLY A 111 -6.20 8.36 -9.28
CA GLY A 111 -7.11 7.72 -10.23
C GLY A 111 -8.09 8.71 -10.85
N LYS A 112 -8.75 9.53 -10.03
CA LYS A 112 -9.69 10.56 -10.46
C LYS A 112 -9.05 11.66 -11.31
N LEU A 113 -7.80 12.03 -11.01
CA LEU A 113 -7.07 13.08 -11.71
C LEU A 113 -6.58 12.63 -13.09
N MET A 114 -6.16 11.36 -13.20
CA MET A 114 -5.40 10.88 -14.36
C MET A 114 -6.19 9.94 -15.28
N LEU A 115 -7.23 9.26 -14.78
CA LEU A 115 -7.94 8.24 -15.53
C LEU A 115 -9.29 8.72 -16.02
N THR A 116 -9.56 8.42 -17.29
CA THR A 116 -10.89 8.37 -17.87
C THR A 116 -11.15 6.97 -18.42
N GLU A 117 -12.39 6.71 -18.87
CA GLU A 117 -12.75 5.43 -19.45
C GLU A 117 -11.79 5.04 -20.60
N ASN A 118 -11.33 3.79 -20.58
CA ASN A 118 -10.38 3.17 -21.50
C ASN A 118 -8.92 3.66 -21.41
N ASP A 119 -8.59 4.62 -20.55
CA ASP A 119 -7.21 4.91 -20.24
C ASP A 119 -6.53 3.68 -19.62
N THR A 120 -5.23 3.59 -19.77
CA THR A 120 -4.45 2.43 -19.35
C THR A 120 -3.57 2.76 -18.15
N ALA A 121 -3.63 1.90 -17.13
CA ALA A 121 -2.72 1.90 -16.00
C ALA A 121 -1.82 0.65 -16.06
N ALA A 122 -0.50 0.84 -15.99
CA ALA A 122 0.45 -0.25 -15.85
C ALA A 122 0.57 -0.63 -14.37
N VAL A 123 0.34 -1.90 -14.02
CA VAL A 123 0.37 -2.37 -12.62
C VAL A 123 1.18 -3.65 -12.48
N MET A 124 1.83 -3.83 -11.32
CA MET A 124 2.52 -5.07 -10.99
C MET A 124 1.55 -6.26 -11.04
N ARG A 125 2.09 -7.46 -11.25
CA ARG A 125 1.36 -8.73 -11.16
C ARG A 125 2.08 -9.68 -10.19
N PRO A 126 1.53 -9.90 -8.99
CA PRO A 126 0.32 -9.29 -8.40
C PRO A 126 0.52 -7.83 -7.96
N THR A 127 -0.57 -7.14 -7.59
CA THR A 127 -0.56 -5.77 -7.10
C THR A 127 -1.54 -5.55 -5.94
N TYR A 128 -1.45 -4.40 -5.27
CA TYR A 128 -2.29 -4.08 -4.11
C TYR A 128 -3.77 -3.92 -4.49
N LEU A 129 -4.63 -4.70 -3.84
CA LEU A 129 -6.09 -4.67 -4.03
C LEU A 129 -6.72 -3.29 -3.82
N GLY A 130 -6.22 -2.54 -2.84
CA GLY A 130 -6.75 -1.21 -2.54
C GLY A 130 -6.48 -0.22 -3.66
N ALA A 131 -5.38 -0.36 -4.39
CA ALA A 131 -5.07 0.43 -5.57
C ALA A 131 -6.02 0.07 -6.72
N LEU A 132 -6.20 -1.23 -7.01
CA LEU A 132 -7.17 -1.67 -8.01
C LEU A 132 -8.58 -1.18 -7.68
N GLY A 133 -8.98 -1.25 -6.40
CA GLY A 133 -10.28 -0.75 -5.93
C GLY A 133 -10.46 0.75 -6.12
N ALA A 134 -9.40 1.55 -5.90
CA ALA A 134 -9.42 3.00 -6.14
C ALA A 134 -9.53 3.31 -7.64
N PHE A 135 -8.74 2.64 -8.47
CA PHE A 135 -8.68 2.93 -9.91
C PHE A 135 -9.90 2.40 -10.68
N ASN A 136 -10.46 1.27 -10.28
CA ASN A 136 -11.61 0.64 -10.96
C ASN A 136 -12.83 1.56 -11.10
N ALA A 137 -13.00 2.53 -10.18
CA ALA A 137 -14.06 3.52 -10.26
C ALA A 137 -13.96 4.43 -11.50
N TYR A 138 -12.77 4.54 -12.11
CA TYR A 138 -12.48 5.38 -13.26
C TYR A 138 -12.38 4.59 -14.58
N GLU A 139 -12.73 3.31 -14.54
CA GLU A 139 -12.88 2.42 -15.67
C GLU A 139 -11.63 2.23 -16.56
N PRO A 140 -10.41 2.10 -15.96
CA PRO A 140 -9.20 1.89 -16.73
C PRO A 140 -9.11 0.50 -17.33
N ARG A 141 -8.20 0.36 -18.27
CA ARG A 141 -7.58 -0.91 -18.66
C ARG A 141 -6.29 -1.11 -17.87
N TYR A 142 -5.93 -2.36 -17.63
CA TYR A 142 -4.67 -2.69 -16.97
C TYR A 142 -3.75 -3.43 -17.92
N ILE A 143 -2.47 -3.03 -17.91
CA ILE A 143 -1.37 -3.77 -18.53
C ILE A 143 -0.35 -4.17 -17.45
N PRO A 144 0.41 -5.26 -17.66
CA PRO A 144 1.44 -5.64 -16.71
C PRO A 144 2.58 -4.63 -16.69
N LEU A 145 3.06 -4.30 -15.49
CA LEU A 145 4.32 -3.64 -15.23
C LEU A 145 5.30 -4.71 -14.72
N ASP A 146 6.41 -4.89 -15.40
CA ASP A 146 7.50 -5.76 -14.95
C ASP A 146 8.81 -4.96 -14.86
N PRO A 147 9.28 -4.66 -13.63
CA PRO A 147 10.52 -3.90 -13.42
C PRO A 147 11.78 -4.63 -13.91
N MET A 148 11.71 -5.96 -14.13
CA MET A 148 12.86 -6.76 -14.51
C MET A 148 12.89 -7.10 -16.01
N SER A 149 11.85 -6.76 -16.76
CA SER A 149 11.72 -7.07 -18.18
C SER A 149 11.73 -5.80 -19.04
N ASN A 150 12.08 -5.95 -20.31
CA ASN A 150 11.90 -4.90 -21.29
C ASN A 150 10.46 -4.89 -21.78
N ILE A 151 9.94 -3.69 -22.06
CA ILE A 151 8.65 -3.49 -22.69
C ILE A 151 8.82 -3.02 -24.13
N ASP A 152 7.79 -3.21 -24.95
CA ASP A 152 7.67 -2.54 -26.24
C ASP A 152 6.70 -1.34 -26.08
N PRO A 153 7.23 -0.13 -25.82
CA PRO A 153 6.39 1.03 -25.53
C PRO A 153 5.53 1.46 -26.71
N GLU A 154 5.98 1.24 -27.95
CA GLU A 154 5.21 1.64 -29.13
C GLU A 154 3.99 0.72 -29.33
N THR A 155 4.16 -0.59 -29.12
CA THR A 155 3.03 -1.52 -29.13
C THR A 155 2.02 -1.17 -28.03
N LEU A 156 2.49 -0.94 -26.79
CA LEU A 156 1.60 -0.61 -25.66
C LEU A 156 0.83 0.71 -25.88
N LYS A 157 1.49 1.74 -26.42
CA LYS A 157 0.82 3.00 -26.79
C LYS A 157 -0.22 2.80 -27.89
N ALA A 158 0.13 2.00 -28.91
CA ALA A 158 -0.79 1.70 -30.02
C ALA A 158 -2.03 0.94 -29.52
N GLU A 159 -1.87 -0.04 -28.63
CA GLU A 159 -2.95 -0.80 -28.03
C GLU A 159 -3.84 0.10 -27.15
N ALA A 160 -3.26 0.98 -26.32
CA ALA A 160 -4.01 1.93 -25.51
C ALA A 160 -4.84 2.88 -26.39
N LYS A 161 -4.24 3.42 -27.46
CA LYS A 161 -4.92 4.29 -28.43
C LYS A 161 -6.02 3.56 -29.20
N ALA A 162 -5.79 2.32 -29.63
CA ALA A 162 -6.81 1.50 -30.30
C ALA A 162 -8.01 1.22 -29.38
N ALA A 163 -7.79 1.18 -28.07
CA ALA A 163 -8.84 1.05 -27.07
C ALA A 163 -9.58 2.36 -26.76
N GLY A 164 -9.13 3.48 -27.28
CA GLY A 164 -9.75 4.81 -27.10
C GLY A 164 -9.20 5.60 -25.93
N GLY A 165 -8.03 5.22 -25.36
CA GLY A 165 -7.36 5.90 -24.26
C GLY A 165 -5.85 6.03 -24.48
N GLU A 166 -5.13 6.35 -23.42
CA GLU A 166 -3.67 6.49 -23.37
C GLU A 166 -3.11 5.79 -22.14
N VAL A 167 -1.80 5.49 -22.11
CA VAL A 167 -1.12 5.04 -20.89
C VAL A 167 -0.91 6.24 -19.97
N LYS A 168 -1.51 6.23 -18.79
CA LYS A 168 -1.50 7.39 -17.89
C LYS A 168 -0.48 7.28 -16.77
N PHE A 169 -0.34 6.11 -16.20
CA PHE A 169 0.65 5.90 -15.14
C PHE A 169 1.06 4.43 -14.98
N ALA A 170 2.23 4.24 -14.37
CA ALA A 170 2.67 3.00 -13.76
C ALA A 170 2.45 3.06 -12.24
N TYR A 171 1.79 2.06 -11.65
CA TYR A 171 1.59 1.96 -10.19
C TYR A 171 2.35 0.77 -9.63
N LEU A 172 3.11 0.99 -8.55
CA LEU A 172 3.85 -0.05 -7.86
C LEU A 172 4.15 0.32 -6.40
N SER A 173 4.46 -0.71 -5.60
CA SER A 173 5.08 -0.58 -4.28
C SER A 173 6.51 -1.10 -4.40
N ALA A 174 7.50 -0.21 -4.28
CA ALA A 174 8.90 -0.55 -4.56
C ALA A 174 9.56 -1.34 -3.40
N ASP A 175 9.08 -1.16 -2.18
CA ASP A 175 9.58 -1.83 -0.98
C ASP A 175 8.50 -2.69 -0.34
N PHE A 176 8.81 -3.97 -0.11
CA PHE A 176 7.98 -4.93 0.62
C PHE A 176 6.54 -4.97 0.14
N ALA A 177 6.38 -5.09 -1.16
CA ALA A 177 5.11 -4.98 -1.87
C ALA A 177 3.99 -5.82 -1.22
N ASN A 178 2.81 -5.26 -1.13
CA ASN A 178 1.59 -6.01 -0.87
C ASN A 178 1.02 -6.49 -2.21
N PRO A 179 1.04 -7.82 -2.53
CA PRO A 179 1.04 -8.90 -1.53
C PRO A 179 2.36 -9.65 -1.34
N THR A 180 3.38 -9.47 -2.18
CA THR A 180 4.51 -10.41 -2.32
C THR A 180 5.56 -10.29 -1.22
N GLY A 181 5.64 -9.16 -0.52
CA GLY A 181 6.71 -8.84 0.40
C GLY A 181 8.04 -8.49 -0.29
N GLU A 182 8.12 -8.57 -1.61
CA GLU A 182 9.33 -8.35 -2.39
C GLU A 182 9.71 -6.87 -2.46
N THR A 183 11.01 -6.64 -2.66
CA THR A 183 11.60 -5.32 -2.90
C THR A 183 12.15 -5.26 -4.32
N ILE A 184 11.85 -4.19 -5.03
CA ILE A 184 12.41 -3.93 -6.36
C ILE A 184 13.85 -3.42 -6.19
N PRO A 185 14.86 -4.10 -6.75
CA PRO A 185 16.24 -3.66 -6.67
C PRO A 185 16.45 -2.34 -7.43
N ARG A 186 17.56 -1.64 -7.16
CA ARG A 186 17.86 -0.35 -7.79
C ARG A 186 17.74 -0.39 -9.31
N GLU A 187 18.30 -1.41 -9.96
CA GLU A 187 18.21 -1.59 -11.41
C GLU A 187 16.74 -1.66 -11.90
N GLY A 188 15.89 -2.39 -11.18
CA GLY A 188 14.45 -2.45 -11.49
C GLY A 188 13.75 -1.11 -11.35
N ARG A 189 14.10 -0.30 -10.32
CA ARG A 189 13.56 1.06 -10.15
C ARG A 189 13.99 1.99 -11.28
N GLU A 190 15.24 1.90 -11.70
CA GLU A 190 15.78 2.67 -12.83
C GLU A 190 15.09 2.25 -14.14
N ARG A 191 14.84 0.96 -14.35
CA ARG A 191 14.09 0.45 -15.51
C ARG A 191 12.63 0.93 -15.52
N VAL A 192 11.96 1.03 -14.38
CA VAL A 192 10.60 1.62 -14.29
C VAL A 192 10.61 3.07 -14.75
N LEU A 193 11.63 3.85 -14.38
CA LEU A 193 11.80 5.23 -14.88
C LEU A 193 11.96 5.25 -16.40
N ASP A 194 12.80 4.37 -16.97
CA ASP A 194 13.01 4.27 -18.42
C ASP A 194 11.71 3.87 -19.15
N GLN A 195 10.98 2.92 -18.61
CA GLN A 195 9.68 2.47 -19.14
C GLN A 195 8.64 3.60 -19.10
N ALA A 196 8.54 4.32 -17.98
CA ALA A 196 7.60 5.42 -17.83
C ALA A 196 7.96 6.61 -18.76
N GLU A 197 9.24 6.87 -18.96
CA GLU A 197 9.70 7.88 -19.92
C GLU A 197 9.36 7.48 -21.36
N ALA A 198 9.61 6.22 -21.74
CA ALA A 198 9.27 5.69 -23.05
C ALA A 198 7.76 5.66 -23.31
N LEU A 199 6.94 5.38 -22.29
CA LEU A 199 5.48 5.41 -22.36
C LEU A 199 4.90 6.82 -22.26
N ASP A 200 5.68 7.81 -21.88
CA ASP A 200 5.28 9.18 -21.54
C ASP A 200 4.15 9.22 -20.50
N CYS A 201 4.32 8.45 -19.42
CA CYS A 201 3.34 8.35 -18.35
C CYS A 201 3.93 8.72 -16.98
N ALA A 202 3.06 8.94 -16.00
CA ALA A 202 3.47 9.17 -14.61
C ALA A 202 3.85 7.86 -13.91
N ILE A 203 4.51 7.97 -12.74
CA ILE A 203 4.73 6.85 -11.81
C ILE A 203 4.03 7.18 -10.49
N ILE A 204 3.24 6.26 -9.97
CA ILE A 204 2.67 6.31 -8.62
C ILE A 204 3.42 5.28 -7.77
N GLU A 205 4.30 5.76 -6.89
CA GLU A 205 5.08 4.96 -5.98
C GLU A 205 4.40 4.89 -4.62
N ASP A 206 3.91 3.71 -4.23
CA ASP A 206 3.27 3.46 -2.93
C ASP A 206 4.32 3.03 -1.89
N GLY A 207 4.75 3.97 -1.05
CA GLY A 207 5.77 3.81 -0.02
C GLY A 207 5.25 3.38 1.36
N ALA A 208 4.05 2.79 1.45
CA ALA A 208 3.40 2.47 2.73
C ALA A 208 4.23 1.55 3.66
N TYR A 209 5.14 0.73 3.11
CA TYR A 209 5.96 -0.24 3.87
C TYR A 209 7.44 0.12 3.94
N GLN A 210 7.90 1.18 3.29
CA GLN A 210 9.32 1.54 3.14
C GLN A 210 10.08 1.60 4.48
N ASN A 211 9.45 2.10 5.54
CA ASN A 211 10.05 2.18 6.87
C ASN A 211 10.20 0.82 7.60
N LEU A 212 9.66 -0.26 7.04
CA LEU A 212 9.66 -1.60 7.66
C LEU A 212 10.74 -2.52 7.08
N ARG A 213 11.92 -1.98 6.71
CA ARG A 213 13.09 -2.77 6.32
C ARG A 213 13.75 -3.37 7.57
N PHE A 214 13.95 -4.69 7.58
CA PHE A 214 14.61 -5.43 8.66
C PHE A 214 16.06 -5.74 8.31
N ASP A 215 16.28 -6.22 7.08
CA ASP A 215 17.58 -6.66 6.57
C ASP A 215 17.96 -5.94 5.28
N GLY A 216 19.23 -6.07 4.90
CA GLY A 216 19.78 -5.48 3.69
C GLY A 216 19.95 -3.96 3.78
N GLU A 217 20.46 -3.37 2.69
CA GLU A 217 20.65 -1.93 2.58
C GLU A 217 19.39 -1.23 2.09
N ALA A 218 19.17 0.00 2.53
CA ALA A 218 18.09 0.84 2.05
C ALA A 218 18.32 1.23 0.59
N ILE A 219 17.30 1.04 -0.24
CA ILE A 219 17.33 1.45 -1.65
C ILE A 219 16.57 2.76 -1.77
N PRO A 220 17.15 3.81 -2.40
CA PRO A 220 16.44 5.06 -2.60
C PRO A 220 15.10 4.85 -3.33
N PRO A 221 14.02 5.54 -2.93
CA PRO A 221 12.74 5.44 -3.63
C PRO A 221 12.88 5.89 -5.09
N ILE A 222 11.93 5.50 -5.94
CA ILE A 222 11.92 5.87 -7.36
C ILE A 222 11.89 7.39 -7.52
N LEU A 223 11.13 8.09 -6.66
CA LEU A 223 11.12 9.56 -6.67
C LEU A 223 12.51 10.16 -6.43
N ALA A 224 13.33 9.57 -5.54
CA ALA A 224 14.71 10.05 -5.33
C ALA A 224 15.57 9.88 -6.58
N LEU A 225 15.47 8.73 -7.25
CA LEU A 225 16.19 8.46 -8.50
C LEU A 225 15.70 9.36 -9.64
N ASP A 226 14.42 9.66 -9.70
CA ASP A 226 13.84 10.58 -10.69
C ASP A 226 14.34 12.01 -10.47
N ILE A 227 14.40 12.47 -9.21
CA ILE A 227 14.98 13.78 -8.84
C ILE A 227 16.46 13.87 -9.26
N GLU A 228 17.25 12.82 -8.99
CA GLU A 228 18.65 12.75 -9.40
C GLU A 228 18.79 12.87 -10.93
N ARG A 229 17.97 12.14 -11.70
CA ARG A 229 17.98 12.16 -13.16
C ARG A 229 17.54 13.51 -13.75
N LYS A 230 16.56 14.17 -13.16
CA LYS A 230 15.89 15.36 -13.72
C LYS A 230 16.38 16.67 -13.09
N GLY A 231 17.24 16.62 -12.09
CA GLY A 231 17.83 17.78 -11.42
C GLY A 231 16.91 18.56 -10.50
N GLY A 232 15.77 17.97 -10.08
CA GLY A 232 14.85 18.56 -9.12
C GLY A 232 13.44 18.00 -9.21
N ILE A 233 12.69 18.06 -8.10
CA ILE A 233 11.36 17.47 -7.96
C ILE A 233 10.35 18.02 -8.97
N GLU A 234 10.48 19.29 -9.34
CA GLU A 234 9.53 19.94 -10.27
C GLU A 234 9.60 19.37 -11.71
N ASN A 235 10.66 18.65 -12.03
CA ASN A 235 10.87 18.04 -13.35
C ASN A 235 10.55 16.53 -13.38
N THR A 236 10.17 15.95 -12.24
CA THR A 236 9.91 14.51 -12.10
C THR A 236 8.53 14.11 -12.62
N ARG A 237 8.40 12.83 -12.98
CA ARG A 237 7.12 12.18 -13.30
C ARG A 237 6.62 11.28 -12.18
N THR A 238 7.38 11.14 -11.10
CA THR A 238 7.09 10.24 -9.98
C THR A 238 6.32 10.95 -8.88
N ILE A 239 5.26 10.32 -8.42
CA ILE A 239 4.40 10.74 -7.31
C ILE A 239 4.54 9.70 -6.20
N TYR A 240 5.08 10.12 -5.06
CA TYR A 240 5.25 9.26 -3.90
C TYR A 240 4.06 9.36 -2.95
N CYS A 241 3.52 8.23 -2.52
CA CYS A 241 2.42 8.12 -1.57
C CYS A 241 2.92 7.47 -0.27
N GLY A 242 2.89 8.20 0.84
CA GLY A 242 3.29 7.73 2.16
C GLY A 242 2.13 7.57 3.13
N SER A 243 2.33 6.82 4.21
CA SER A 243 1.30 6.58 5.23
C SER A 243 1.88 6.29 6.60
N PHE A 244 1.26 6.82 7.66
CA PHE A 244 1.54 6.43 9.04
C PHE A 244 0.81 5.14 9.47
N SER A 245 0.01 4.56 8.59
CA SER A 245 -0.82 3.38 8.91
C SER A 245 -0.02 2.15 9.33
N LYS A 246 1.24 2.02 8.91
CA LYS A 246 2.08 0.85 9.21
C LYS A 246 3.15 1.14 10.25
N THR A 247 3.35 2.40 10.59
CA THR A 247 4.42 2.86 11.48
C THR A 247 3.93 3.47 12.80
N LEU A 248 2.71 4.05 12.83
CA LEU A 248 2.14 4.65 14.05
C LEU A 248 0.74 4.12 14.35
N ALA A 249 -0.28 4.61 13.61
CA ALA A 249 -1.67 4.24 13.89
C ALA A 249 -2.54 4.31 12.62
N PRO A 250 -3.08 3.18 12.14
CA PRO A 250 -3.92 3.16 10.94
C PRO A 250 -5.27 3.86 11.14
N GLY A 251 -5.80 3.87 12.36
CA GLY A 251 -7.13 4.41 12.69
C GLY A 251 -7.21 5.94 12.56
N LEU A 252 -6.10 6.66 12.68
CA LEU A 252 -6.09 8.12 12.56
C LEU A 252 -6.17 8.63 11.12
N ARG A 253 -6.00 7.72 10.14
CA ARG A 253 -6.14 8.06 8.73
C ARG A 253 -5.24 9.22 8.28
N VAL A 254 -3.95 9.17 8.58
CA VAL A 254 -2.96 10.17 8.13
C VAL A 254 -1.99 9.53 7.14
N GLY A 255 -1.97 10.10 5.94
CA GLY A 255 -1.03 9.79 4.86
C GLY A 255 -0.61 11.08 4.16
N TRP A 256 0.25 10.97 3.16
CA TRP A 256 0.72 12.13 2.40
C TRP A 256 1.09 11.77 0.96
N VAL A 257 1.11 12.78 0.11
CA VAL A 257 1.65 12.72 -1.24
C VAL A 257 2.83 13.67 -1.35
N VAL A 258 3.89 13.24 -2.04
CA VAL A 258 5.02 14.08 -2.42
C VAL A 258 5.15 14.05 -3.94
N ALA A 259 5.11 15.23 -4.57
CA ALA A 259 5.19 15.35 -6.03
C ALA A 259 5.60 16.77 -6.46
N ALA A 260 5.84 16.96 -7.74
CA ALA A 260 5.97 18.28 -8.34
C ALA A 260 4.75 19.17 -8.01
N LYS A 261 4.98 20.46 -7.77
CA LYS A 261 3.94 21.38 -7.33
C LYS A 261 2.69 21.41 -8.22
N PRO A 262 2.76 21.35 -9.57
CA PRO A 262 1.56 21.31 -10.41
C PRO A 262 0.63 20.12 -10.11
N VAL A 263 1.19 18.98 -9.70
CA VAL A 263 0.40 17.79 -9.29
C VAL A 263 -0.27 18.05 -7.95
N ILE A 264 0.48 18.57 -6.97
CA ILE A 264 -0.05 18.93 -5.64
C ILE A 264 -1.20 19.93 -5.76
N ASP A 265 -1.05 20.97 -6.57
CA ASP A 265 -2.10 21.99 -6.79
C ASP A 265 -3.41 21.35 -7.31
N ARG A 266 -3.33 20.36 -8.20
CA ARG A 266 -4.51 19.63 -8.68
C ARG A 266 -5.12 18.71 -7.63
N LEU A 267 -4.30 18.03 -6.85
CA LEU A 267 -4.76 17.19 -5.76
C LEU A 267 -5.45 18.01 -4.65
N VAL A 268 -4.96 19.21 -4.37
CA VAL A 268 -5.61 20.16 -3.45
C VAL A 268 -7.02 20.52 -3.93
N LEU A 269 -7.22 20.79 -5.22
CA LEU A 269 -8.55 21.05 -5.78
C LEU A 269 -9.47 19.82 -5.66
N MET A 270 -8.94 18.60 -5.89
CA MET A 270 -9.70 17.36 -5.68
C MET A 270 -10.15 17.22 -4.23
N LYS A 271 -9.25 17.55 -3.28
CA LYS A 271 -9.52 17.47 -1.86
C LYS A 271 -10.56 18.50 -1.42
N GLN A 272 -10.49 19.73 -1.93
CA GLN A 272 -11.51 20.77 -1.68
C GLN A 272 -12.91 20.32 -2.11
N ALA A 273 -13.00 19.59 -3.22
CA ALA A 273 -14.28 19.09 -3.73
C ALA A 273 -14.79 17.82 -3.01
N ALA A 274 -13.93 17.12 -2.24
CA ALA A 274 -14.27 15.85 -1.61
C ALA A 274 -14.55 15.99 -0.10
N ASP A 275 -13.51 16.32 0.68
CA ASP A 275 -13.58 16.37 2.14
C ASP A 275 -13.01 17.67 2.73
N LEU A 276 -12.70 18.65 1.89
CA LEU A 276 -12.13 19.95 2.18
C LEU A 276 -10.71 19.87 2.75
N HIS A 277 -10.50 19.13 3.85
CA HIS A 277 -9.21 18.83 4.45
C HIS A 277 -9.29 17.54 5.29
N SER A 278 -8.15 16.87 5.50
CA SER A 278 -8.07 15.78 6.48
C SER A 278 -8.29 16.32 7.89
N PRO A 279 -8.85 15.53 8.84
CA PRO A 279 -9.13 16.00 10.20
C PRO A 279 -7.90 16.63 10.86
N THR A 280 -7.98 17.91 11.21
CA THR A 280 -6.88 18.70 11.75
C THR A 280 -6.36 18.12 13.06
N LEU A 281 -7.26 17.71 13.95
CA LEU A 281 -6.91 17.06 15.22
C LEU A 281 -6.00 15.84 15.00
N ASN A 282 -6.35 14.96 14.05
CA ASN A 282 -5.56 13.76 13.76
C ASN A 282 -4.16 14.10 13.25
N GLN A 283 -4.04 15.16 12.46
CA GLN A 283 -2.75 15.63 11.96
C GLN A 283 -1.88 16.23 13.07
N ILE A 284 -2.46 17.00 13.97
CA ILE A 284 -1.75 17.62 15.10
C ILE A 284 -1.23 16.54 16.05
N VAL A 285 -2.07 15.60 16.48
CA VAL A 285 -1.66 14.54 17.39
C VAL A 285 -0.62 13.61 16.75
N THR A 286 -0.78 13.31 15.44
CA THR A 286 0.22 12.53 14.69
C THR A 286 1.55 13.27 14.62
N ASN A 287 1.56 14.59 14.39
CA ASN A 287 2.78 15.39 14.40
C ASN A 287 3.49 15.36 15.78
N HIS A 288 2.73 15.47 16.88
CA HIS A 288 3.30 15.39 18.22
C HIS A 288 3.96 14.03 18.48
N VAL A 289 3.24 12.94 18.18
CA VAL A 289 3.75 11.58 18.37
C VAL A 289 4.93 11.30 17.44
N ALA A 290 4.85 11.67 16.17
CA ALA A 290 5.93 11.45 15.20
C ALA A 290 7.21 12.16 15.62
N ARG A 291 7.14 13.45 16.02
CA ARG A 291 8.31 14.20 16.49
C ARG A 291 8.93 13.60 17.76
N ALA A 292 8.11 13.05 18.63
CA ALA A 292 8.57 12.54 19.91
C ALA A 292 9.22 11.15 19.80
N ILE A 293 8.62 10.22 19.05
CA ILE A 293 8.99 8.79 19.17
C ILE A 293 9.11 8.05 17.84
N PHE A 294 8.93 8.67 16.66
CA PHE A 294 8.79 7.95 15.39
C PHE A 294 9.89 6.92 15.15
N HIS A 295 11.16 7.32 15.23
CA HIS A 295 12.28 6.44 14.90
C HIS A 295 12.46 5.31 15.90
N GLU A 296 12.34 5.60 17.20
CA GLU A 296 12.41 4.59 18.27
C GLU A 296 11.26 3.59 18.14
N HIS A 297 10.05 4.09 17.89
CA HIS A 297 8.87 3.26 17.74
C HIS A 297 8.96 2.35 16.51
N VAL A 298 9.40 2.88 15.35
CA VAL A 298 9.62 2.10 14.14
C VAL A 298 10.68 1.02 14.37
N ALA A 299 11.78 1.32 15.08
CA ALA A 299 12.80 0.32 15.42
C ALA A 299 12.20 -0.83 16.25
N LYS A 300 11.34 -0.52 17.22
CA LYS A 300 10.64 -1.54 18.02
C LYS A 300 9.72 -2.43 17.16
N ILE A 301 8.91 -1.83 16.27
CA ILE A 301 8.04 -2.58 15.34
C ILE A 301 8.87 -3.50 14.44
N LYS A 302 9.97 -2.99 13.88
CA LYS A 302 10.88 -3.75 13.01
C LYS A 302 11.43 -4.98 13.71
N ALA A 303 11.87 -4.86 14.96
CA ALA A 303 12.41 -5.98 15.72
C ALA A 303 11.36 -7.09 15.93
N VAL A 304 10.12 -6.74 16.28
CA VAL A 304 9.02 -7.70 16.45
C VAL A 304 8.66 -8.38 15.14
N TYR A 305 8.51 -7.61 14.06
CA TYR A 305 8.11 -8.17 12.77
C TYR A 305 9.22 -9.01 12.12
N ALA A 306 10.49 -8.64 12.31
CA ALA A 306 11.62 -9.46 11.86
C ALA A 306 11.60 -10.84 12.53
N SER A 307 11.43 -10.91 13.85
CA SER A 307 11.33 -12.17 14.59
C SER A 307 10.18 -13.05 14.09
N ARG A 308 9.00 -12.47 13.89
CA ARG A 308 7.82 -13.20 13.39
C ARG A 308 8.00 -13.68 11.95
N ARG A 309 8.60 -12.85 11.08
CA ARG A 309 8.95 -13.24 9.71
C ARG A 309 9.89 -14.45 9.70
N ASP A 310 10.96 -14.40 10.48
CA ASP A 310 11.95 -15.48 10.55
C ASP A 310 11.32 -16.77 11.03
N ARG A 311 10.47 -16.69 12.05
CA ARG A 311 9.71 -17.84 12.55
C ARG A 311 8.78 -18.41 11.50
N MET A 312 8.03 -17.55 10.78
CA MET A 312 7.13 -18.00 9.73
C MET A 312 7.89 -18.65 8.57
N ILE A 313 9.03 -18.11 8.17
CA ILE A 313 9.91 -18.73 7.16
C ILE A 313 10.38 -20.10 7.61
N ALA A 314 10.89 -20.23 8.84
CA ALA A 314 11.33 -21.52 9.39
C ALA A 314 10.18 -22.56 9.47
N ALA A 315 8.99 -22.11 9.83
CA ALA A 315 7.80 -22.98 9.83
C ALA A 315 7.40 -23.41 8.41
N LEU A 316 7.45 -22.50 7.43
CA LEU A 316 7.19 -22.83 6.02
C LEU A 316 8.20 -23.82 5.47
N GLU A 317 9.49 -23.67 5.76
CA GLU A 317 10.54 -24.62 5.36
C GLU A 317 10.30 -26.03 5.91
N ARG A 318 9.80 -26.13 7.13
CA ARG A 318 9.54 -27.41 7.81
C ARG A 318 8.27 -28.09 7.32
N GLU A 319 7.21 -27.31 7.05
CA GLU A 319 5.85 -27.86 6.86
C GLU A 319 5.40 -27.94 5.42
N MET A 320 5.95 -27.10 4.52
CA MET A 320 5.46 -27.05 3.14
C MET A 320 6.03 -28.20 2.30
N PRO A 321 5.22 -28.77 1.38
CA PRO A 321 5.72 -29.68 0.35
C PRO A 321 6.77 -29.02 -0.55
N ALA A 322 7.69 -29.81 -1.11
CA ALA A 322 8.75 -29.30 -1.99
C ALA A 322 8.22 -28.61 -3.28
N SER A 323 6.96 -28.82 -3.63
CA SER A 323 6.30 -28.16 -4.77
C SER A 323 5.81 -26.74 -4.46
N VAL A 324 5.89 -26.31 -3.20
CA VAL A 324 5.49 -24.97 -2.79
C VAL A 324 6.72 -24.08 -2.71
N SER A 325 6.68 -22.96 -3.42
CA SER A 325 7.66 -21.88 -3.29
C SER A 325 7.09 -20.69 -2.53
N PHE A 326 7.94 -19.92 -1.88
CA PHE A 326 7.52 -18.73 -1.15
C PHE A 326 8.62 -17.65 -1.14
N THR A 327 8.18 -16.38 -1.02
CA THR A 327 9.08 -15.23 -0.93
C THR A 327 9.77 -15.16 0.43
N ARG A 328 10.97 -14.54 0.45
CA ARG A 328 11.75 -14.29 1.68
C ARG A 328 11.98 -12.79 1.82
N PRO A 329 10.99 -12.06 2.36
CA PRO A 329 11.05 -10.60 2.38
C PRO A 329 12.10 -10.09 3.38
N GLU A 330 12.79 -9.01 2.98
CA GLU A 330 13.73 -8.28 3.84
C GLU A 330 13.02 -7.26 4.77
N GLY A 331 11.68 -7.24 4.73
CA GLY A 331 10.88 -6.29 5.50
C GLY A 331 9.37 -6.45 5.25
N GLY A 332 8.60 -5.45 5.63
CA GLY A 332 7.16 -5.41 5.40
C GLY A 332 6.34 -6.28 6.36
N MET A 333 5.32 -6.93 5.85
CA MET A 333 4.33 -7.65 6.66
C MET A 333 3.85 -8.98 6.03
N PHE A 334 4.35 -9.36 4.84
CA PHE A 334 3.75 -10.42 4.03
C PHE A 334 4.77 -11.42 3.51
N ILE A 335 4.31 -12.69 3.37
CA ILE A 335 4.97 -13.73 2.60
C ILE A 335 3.98 -14.21 1.55
N TRP A 336 4.46 -14.42 0.33
CA TRP A 336 3.70 -14.91 -0.80
C TRP A 336 4.05 -16.34 -1.12
N LEU A 337 3.05 -17.22 -1.22
CA LEU A 337 3.23 -18.62 -1.58
C LEU A 337 2.69 -18.88 -2.98
N THR A 338 3.41 -19.73 -3.71
CA THR A 338 2.99 -20.28 -5.01
C THR A 338 3.03 -21.80 -4.94
N PHE A 339 1.95 -22.45 -5.38
CA PHE A 339 1.80 -23.89 -5.37
C PHE A 339 1.43 -24.44 -6.77
N ASP A 340 1.22 -25.74 -6.89
CA ASP A 340 0.91 -26.39 -8.16
C ASP A 340 -0.23 -25.65 -8.89
N PRO A 341 -0.08 -25.31 -10.20
CA PRO A 341 -1.11 -24.63 -10.98
C PRO A 341 -2.49 -25.29 -11.02
N LYS A 342 -2.57 -26.57 -10.65
CA LYS A 342 -3.85 -27.31 -10.55
C LYS A 342 -4.65 -26.97 -9.29
N LEU A 343 -4.05 -26.36 -8.30
CA LEU A 343 -4.69 -25.98 -7.06
C LEU A 343 -5.27 -24.58 -7.18
N ASN A 344 -6.36 -24.32 -6.47
CA ASN A 344 -7.02 -23.02 -6.41
C ASN A 344 -7.01 -22.48 -4.98
N GLY A 345 -6.43 -21.30 -4.78
CA GLY A 345 -6.27 -20.66 -3.46
C GLY A 345 -7.61 -20.38 -2.77
N ALA A 346 -8.67 -20.06 -3.51
CA ALA A 346 -9.99 -19.83 -2.92
C ALA A 346 -10.63 -21.13 -2.42
N GLU A 347 -10.50 -22.23 -3.16
CA GLU A 347 -10.94 -23.56 -2.72
C GLU A 347 -10.13 -24.06 -1.52
N LEU A 348 -8.80 -23.82 -1.55
CA LEU A 348 -7.93 -24.15 -0.43
C LEU A 348 -8.30 -23.36 0.83
N LEU A 349 -8.64 -22.06 0.71
CA LEU A 349 -9.11 -21.26 1.83
C LEU A 349 -10.40 -21.83 2.42
N ALA A 350 -11.39 -22.18 1.58
CA ALA A 350 -12.64 -22.76 2.06
C ALA A 350 -12.40 -24.06 2.85
N LYS A 351 -11.50 -24.92 2.37
CA LYS A 351 -11.06 -26.12 3.08
C LYS A 351 -10.31 -25.79 4.38
N ALA A 352 -9.38 -24.83 4.32
CA ALA A 352 -8.56 -24.38 5.46
C ALA A 352 -9.41 -23.89 6.63
N VAL A 353 -10.39 -23.05 6.36
CA VAL A 353 -11.30 -22.50 7.38
C VAL A 353 -12.19 -23.60 7.97
N ARG A 354 -12.76 -24.46 7.14
CA ARG A 354 -13.69 -25.51 7.58
C ARG A 354 -13.00 -26.60 8.39
N ASP A 355 -11.90 -27.15 7.87
CA ASP A 355 -11.29 -28.39 8.36
C ASP A 355 -10.14 -28.13 9.35
N GLU A 356 -9.36 -27.06 9.14
CA GLU A 356 -8.14 -26.76 9.88
C GLU A 356 -8.19 -25.46 10.70
N LYS A 357 -9.26 -24.67 10.61
CA LYS A 357 -9.39 -23.42 11.36
C LYS A 357 -8.20 -22.46 11.17
N VAL A 358 -7.76 -22.31 9.92
CA VAL A 358 -6.72 -21.37 9.53
C VAL A 358 -7.14 -20.58 8.31
N ALA A 359 -6.76 -19.32 8.23
CA ALA A 359 -7.14 -18.43 7.15
C ALA A 359 -5.96 -17.62 6.59
N PHE A 360 -6.02 -17.39 5.27
CA PHE A 360 -5.07 -16.62 4.47
C PHE A 360 -5.82 -15.86 3.36
N VAL A 361 -5.13 -15.08 2.56
CA VAL A 361 -5.77 -14.41 1.40
C VAL A 361 -5.39 -15.13 0.10
N PRO A 362 -6.39 -15.64 -0.67
CA PRO A 362 -6.14 -16.19 -2.00
C PRO A 362 -5.52 -15.16 -2.94
N GLY A 363 -4.56 -15.62 -3.74
CA GLY A 363 -3.76 -14.71 -4.56
C GLY A 363 -4.49 -14.13 -5.77
N GLY A 364 -5.47 -14.84 -6.32
CA GLY A 364 -6.24 -14.37 -7.48
C GLY A 364 -6.84 -12.97 -7.32
N ALA A 365 -7.18 -12.60 -6.07
CA ALA A 365 -7.69 -11.27 -5.75
C ALA A 365 -6.70 -10.12 -6.01
N PHE A 366 -5.40 -10.38 -6.02
CA PHE A 366 -4.35 -9.39 -6.27
C PHE A 366 -3.96 -9.25 -7.76
N HIS A 367 -4.66 -9.91 -8.64
CA HIS A 367 -4.43 -9.87 -10.08
C HIS A 367 -5.60 -9.18 -10.79
N ALA A 368 -5.30 -8.10 -11.52
CA ALA A 368 -6.32 -7.34 -12.23
C ALA A 368 -7.05 -8.16 -13.31
N ASP A 369 -6.40 -9.19 -13.83
CA ASP A 369 -6.92 -10.12 -14.86
C ASP A 369 -7.48 -11.43 -14.28
N GLY A 370 -7.50 -11.58 -12.95
CA GLY A 370 -7.95 -12.80 -12.27
C GLY A 370 -7.00 -13.99 -12.39
N SER A 371 -5.78 -13.82 -12.86
CA SER A 371 -4.73 -14.86 -12.83
C SER A 371 -4.25 -15.15 -11.39
N GLY A 372 -3.18 -15.93 -11.23
CA GLY A 372 -2.57 -16.19 -9.91
C GLY A 372 -3.43 -17.02 -8.96
N GLN A 373 -4.35 -17.84 -9.48
CA GLN A 373 -5.26 -18.67 -8.68
C GLN A 373 -4.53 -19.68 -7.79
N ASN A 374 -3.31 -20.08 -8.16
CA ASN A 374 -2.45 -21.00 -7.42
C ASN A 374 -1.49 -20.29 -6.47
N THR A 375 -1.91 -19.19 -5.89
CA THR A 375 -1.09 -18.40 -4.97
C THR A 375 -1.89 -17.97 -3.74
N LEU A 376 -1.19 -17.58 -2.66
CA LEU A 376 -1.78 -17.02 -1.47
C LEU A 376 -0.84 -16.05 -0.76
N ARG A 377 -1.41 -15.13 0.01
CA ARG A 377 -0.67 -14.21 0.89
C ARG A 377 -0.85 -14.60 2.35
N LEU A 378 0.26 -14.65 3.09
CA LEU A 378 0.30 -14.73 4.55
C LEU A 378 0.78 -13.40 5.13
N SER A 379 0.17 -12.98 6.24
CA SER A 379 0.65 -11.87 7.06
C SER A 379 1.18 -12.37 8.39
N TYR A 380 2.38 -11.96 8.76
CA TYR A 380 3.00 -12.28 10.06
C TYR A 380 2.85 -11.17 11.10
N SER A 381 2.14 -10.09 10.77
CA SER A 381 2.12 -8.89 11.60
C SER A 381 1.43 -9.06 12.95
N CYS A 382 0.35 -9.86 13.04
CA CYS A 382 -0.50 -9.96 14.23
C CYS A 382 -0.43 -11.29 14.95
N ALA A 383 0.08 -12.35 14.30
CA ALA A 383 0.10 -13.70 14.87
C ALA A 383 1.15 -13.84 15.98
N SER A 384 0.81 -14.55 17.07
CA SER A 384 1.79 -14.96 18.06
C SER A 384 2.73 -16.03 17.52
N ASP A 385 3.82 -16.29 18.23
CA ASP A 385 4.78 -17.33 17.87
C ASP A 385 4.12 -18.72 17.75
N GLU A 386 3.25 -19.06 18.71
CA GLU A 386 2.50 -20.32 18.72
C GLU A 386 1.50 -20.39 17.57
N GLN A 387 0.83 -19.27 17.27
CA GLN A 387 -0.10 -19.18 16.14
C GLN A 387 0.62 -19.34 14.80
N ILE A 388 1.84 -18.82 14.66
CA ILE A 388 2.65 -19.00 13.45
C ILE A 388 2.98 -20.49 13.27
N ASP A 389 3.53 -21.17 14.28
CA ASP A 389 3.90 -22.58 14.16
C ASP A 389 2.71 -23.48 13.87
N GLU A 390 1.64 -23.36 14.65
CA GLU A 390 0.44 -24.18 14.46
C GLU A 390 -0.30 -23.86 13.16
N GLY A 391 -0.47 -22.57 12.83
CA GLY A 391 -1.18 -22.16 11.63
C GLY A 391 -0.46 -22.59 10.34
N ILE A 392 0.86 -22.51 10.30
CA ILE A 392 1.64 -22.98 9.15
C ILE A 392 1.59 -24.51 9.05
N ALA A 393 1.63 -25.25 10.18
CA ALA A 393 1.44 -26.70 10.18
C ALA A 393 0.05 -27.10 9.63
N ARG A 394 -1.00 -26.35 9.99
CA ARG A 394 -2.37 -26.55 9.44
C ARG A 394 -2.41 -26.35 7.93
N ILE A 395 -1.77 -25.29 7.41
CA ILE A 395 -1.67 -25.06 5.96
C ILE A 395 -0.94 -26.21 5.28
N GLY A 396 0.16 -26.70 5.88
CA GLY A 396 0.91 -27.83 5.36
C GLY A 396 0.07 -29.11 5.24
N ARG A 397 -0.84 -29.39 6.19
CA ARG A 397 -1.76 -30.52 6.13
C ARG A 397 -2.75 -30.45 4.97
N ILE A 398 -3.17 -29.26 4.60
CA ILE A 398 -4.13 -29.06 3.48
C ILE A 398 -3.47 -29.25 2.13
N LEU A 399 -2.18 -28.95 2.02
CA LEU A 399 -1.39 -28.98 0.78
C LEU A 399 -0.75 -30.38 0.51
N ARG A 400 -0.78 -31.28 1.49
CA ARG A 400 -0.39 -32.69 1.37
C ARG A 400 -1.58 -33.56 0.93
#